data_3dbc7e6b197bfd819b99fc991d21820f
#
_entry.id   3dbc7e6b197bfd819b99fc991d21820f
#
_cell.length_a   1.000
_cell.length_b   1.000
_cell.length_c   1.000
_cell.angle_alpha   90.00
_cell.angle_beta   90.00
_cell.angle_gamma   90.00
#
_symmetry.space_group_name_H-M   'P 1'
#
loop_
_entity.id
_entity.type
_entity.pdbx_description
1 polymer ?
#
loop_
_entity_poly.entity_id
_entity_poly.type
_entity_poly.pdbx_seq_one_letter_code
_entity_poly.pdbx_strand_id
1 'polypeptide(L)'
;NTVFSFIPNTAEVACYGMLKEMEDLLNKRKEQLIMELGPKPPAGRLREILSMRPRLEKVAIKDAKLRTFITSDDARDDLVAHVYDITYGTVRPGVDNLVVIDDSIVRGTTLKQSILKMLDRLEPKRIVVVSSAPQIRYPDCYGIDMAKMGDLVAFQAAITLLKETHQENIIDDVHERCVAMVD
;
A
#
# COMPACT_ATOMS: atom_id res chain seq x y z
N ASN A 1 8.94 2.59 -15.40
CA ASN A 1 9.90 2.39 -14.30
C ASN A 1 9.13 2.30 -12.99
N THR A 2 8.99 1.10 -12.43
CA THR A 2 8.26 0.86 -11.18
C THR A 2 9.06 -0.10 -10.30
N VAL A 3 9.20 0.24 -9.04
CA VAL A 3 9.76 -0.59 -7.97
C VAL A 3 8.61 -1.05 -7.10
N PHE A 4 8.54 -2.34 -6.82
CA PHE A 4 7.60 -2.95 -5.90
C PHE A 4 8.30 -3.22 -4.57
N SER A 5 7.60 -3.01 -3.47
CA SER A 5 8.09 -3.24 -2.13
C SER A 5 6.93 -3.57 -1.18
N PHE A 6 7.23 -3.84 0.06
CA PHE A 6 6.24 -4.11 1.11
C PHE A 6 6.68 -3.50 2.43
N ILE A 7 5.70 -3.28 3.31
CA ILE A 7 5.97 -2.91 4.69
C ILE A 7 6.14 -4.20 5.51
N PRO A 8 7.32 -4.42 6.13
CA PRO A 8 7.54 -5.63 6.92
C PRO A 8 6.66 -5.63 8.18
N ASN A 9 6.24 -6.81 8.67
CA ASN A 9 6.57 -8.15 8.18
C ASN A 9 5.39 -8.82 7.47
N THR A 10 4.15 -8.52 7.87
CA THR A 10 2.93 -9.26 7.46
C THR A 10 2.64 -9.14 5.96
N ALA A 11 2.89 -7.97 5.38
CA ALA A 11 2.62 -7.71 3.96
C ALA A 11 3.57 -8.45 2.99
N GLU A 12 4.64 -9.09 3.49
CA GLU A 12 5.63 -9.78 2.65
C GLU A 12 5.01 -10.91 1.84
N VAL A 13 4.17 -11.73 2.45
CA VAL A 13 3.50 -12.86 1.78
C VAL A 13 2.57 -12.36 0.67
N ALA A 14 1.79 -11.32 0.95
CA ALA A 14 0.90 -10.71 -0.04
C ALA A 14 1.69 -10.13 -1.23
N CYS A 15 2.85 -9.53 -0.95
CA CYS A 15 3.75 -9.01 -1.98
C CYS A 15 4.27 -10.11 -2.91
N TYR A 16 4.67 -11.27 -2.37
CA TYR A 16 5.09 -12.41 -3.20
C TYR A 16 3.94 -12.98 -4.04
N GLY A 17 2.71 -13.03 -3.51
CA GLY A 17 1.54 -13.41 -4.30
C GLY A 17 1.29 -12.48 -5.47
N MET A 18 1.33 -11.17 -5.23
CA MET A 18 1.22 -10.16 -6.30
C MET A 18 2.35 -10.29 -7.33
N LEU A 19 3.59 -10.49 -6.88
CA LEU A 19 4.74 -10.62 -7.76
C LEU A 19 4.58 -11.80 -8.71
N LYS A 20 4.11 -12.94 -8.20
CA LYS A 20 3.85 -14.14 -9.01
C LYS A 20 2.83 -13.86 -10.13
N GLU A 21 1.72 -13.22 -9.82
CA GLU A 21 0.73 -12.86 -10.83
C GLU A 21 1.28 -11.85 -11.85
N MET A 22 2.09 -10.91 -11.40
CA MET A 22 2.77 -9.96 -12.30
C MET A 22 3.74 -10.64 -13.25
N GLU A 23 4.46 -11.67 -12.79
CA GLU A 23 5.35 -12.47 -13.64
C GLU A 23 4.55 -13.22 -14.70
N ASP A 24 3.41 -13.80 -14.34
CA ASP A 24 2.52 -14.50 -15.27
C ASP A 24 1.93 -13.56 -16.32
N LEU A 25 1.47 -12.38 -15.91
CA LEU A 25 1.02 -11.33 -16.83
C LEU A 25 2.14 -10.84 -17.76
N LEU A 26 3.34 -10.69 -17.21
CA LEU A 26 4.49 -10.26 -17.99
C LEU A 26 4.93 -11.33 -18.98
N ASN A 27 4.86 -12.60 -18.64
CA ASN A 27 5.16 -13.71 -19.55
C ASN A 27 4.17 -13.74 -20.71
N LYS A 28 2.87 -13.58 -20.47
CA LYS A 28 1.87 -13.43 -21.53
C LYS A 28 2.20 -12.24 -22.45
N ARG A 29 2.64 -11.11 -21.88
CA ARG A 29 3.06 -9.95 -22.67
C ARG A 29 4.33 -10.21 -23.47
N LYS A 30 5.31 -10.92 -22.93
CA LYS A 30 6.52 -11.34 -23.66
C LYS A 30 6.18 -12.23 -24.85
N GLU A 31 5.30 -13.21 -24.66
CA GLU A 31 4.81 -14.07 -25.74
C GLU A 31 4.24 -13.25 -26.90
N GLN A 32 3.34 -12.31 -26.58
CA GLN A 32 2.77 -11.40 -27.61
C GLN A 32 3.85 -10.62 -28.36
N LEU A 33 4.77 -9.98 -27.61
CA LEU A 33 5.85 -9.19 -28.19
C LEU A 33 6.78 -10.02 -29.08
N ILE A 34 7.05 -11.29 -28.70
CA ILE A 34 7.88 -12.21 -29.49
C ILE A 34 7.14 -12.60 -30.78
N MET A 35 5.84 -12.87 -30.71
CA MET A 35 5.03 -13.17 -31.90
C MET A 35 4.99 -11.99 -32.87
N GLU A 36 4.92 -10.75 -32.38
CA GLU A 36 4.97 -9.54 -33.19
C GLU A 36 6.31 -9.36 -33.96
N LEU A 37 7.41 -9.95 -33.47
CA LEU A 37 8.72 -9.86 -34.13
C LEU A 37 8.85 -10.74 -35.39
N GLY A 38 7.95 -11.70 -35.58
CA GLY A 38 7.95 -12.59 -36.73
C GLY A 38 9.01 -13.72 -36.66
N PRO A 39 9.20 -14.48 -37.74
CA PRO A 39 9.94 -15.75 -37.72
C PRO A 39 11.47 -15.63 -37.59
N LYS A 40 12.02 -14.43 -37.75
CA LYS A 40 13.47 -14.16 -37.63
C LYS A 40 13.70 -12.91 -36.76
N PRO A 41 13.43 -13.00 -35.45
CA PRO A 41 13.55 -11.84 -34.58
C PRO A 41 15.02 -11.38 -34.45
N PRO A 42 15.29 -10.07 -34.41
CA PRO A 42 16.62 -9.56 -34.07
C PRO A 42 17.03 -10.04 -32.65
N ALA A 43 18.20 -10.66 -32.55
CA ALA A 43 18.65 -11.25 -31.29
C ALA A 43 18.70 -10.26 -30.11
N GLY A 44 19.05 -8.99 -30.38
CA GLY A 44 19.05 -7.92 -29.38
C GLY A 44 17.66 -7.63 -28.83
N ARG A 45 16.66 -7.52 -29.70
CA ARG A 45 15.27 -7.25 -29.31
C ARG A 45 14.66 -8.44 -28.56
N LEU A 46 14.96 -9.66 -29.01
CA LEU A 46 14.51 -10.87 -28.30
C LEU A 46 15.09 -10.93 -26.88
N ARG A 47 16.38 -10.63 -26.73
CA ARG A 47 17.04 -10.60 -25.41
C ARG A 47 16.43 -9.55 -24.50
N GLU A 48 16.13 -8.35 -25.03
CA GLU A 48 15.46 -7.29 -24.28
C GLU A 48 14.11 -7.75 -23.73
N ILE A 49 13.26 -8.34 -24.57
CA ILE A 49 11.95 -8.86 -24.16
C ILE A 49 12.11 -9.96 -23.10
N LEU A 50 13.00 -10.91 -23.31
CA LEU A 50 13.23 -12.01 -22.36
C LEU A 50 13.77 -11.53 -21.01
N SER A 51 14.51 -10.42 -20.99
CA SER A 51 15.07 -9.82 -19.77
C SER A 51 14.04 -9.02 -18.93
N MET A 52 12.84 -8.76 -19.46
CA MET A 52 11.80 -8.05 -18.73
C MET A 52 11.41 -8.81 -17.48
N ARG A 53 11.41 -8.13 -16.34
CA ARG A 53 10.98 -8.68 -15.04
C ARG A 53 10.46 -7.56 -14.14
N PRO A 54 9.56 -7.85 -13.19
CA PRO A 54 9.21 -6.90 -12.14
C PRO A 54 10.45 -6.56 -11.31
N ARG A 55 10.57 -5.32 -10.86
CA ARG A 55 11.61 -4.89 -9.92
C ARG A 55 11.06 -4.94 -8.51
N LEU A 56 11.40 -5.99 -7.76
CA LEU A 56 11.10 -6.11 -6.34
C LEU A 56 12.34 -5.72 -5.54
N GLU A 57 12.18 -4.76 -4.64
CA GLU A 57 13.26 -4.28 -3.77
C GLU A 57 12.75 -4.21 -2.32
N LYS A 58 13.56 -4.62 -1.38
CA LYS A 58 13.26 -4.45 0.05
C LYS A 58 13.64 -3.04 0.48
N VAL A 59 12.70 -2.11 0.31
CA VAL A 59 12.92 -0.68 0.57
C VAL A 59 12.85 -0.36 2.05
N ALA A 60 11.89 -0.95 2.77
CA ALA A 60 11.73 -0.76 4.20
C ALA A 60 12.22 -1.99 4.98
N ILE A 61 12.98 -1.75 6.04
CA ILE A 61 13.47 -2.78 6.97
C ILE A 61 12.96 -2.41 8.36
N LYS A 62 12.28 -3.35 9.02
CA LYS A 62 11.82 -3.15 10.39
C LYS A 62 12.86 -3.66 11.37
N ASP A 63 13.25 -2.85 12.35
CA ASP A 63 14.10 -3.33 13.45
C ASP A 63 13.30 -4.30 14.32
N ALA A 64 13.77 -5.54 14.41
CA ALA A 64 13.12 -6.61 15.15
C ALA A 64 13.08 -6.36 16.68
N LYS A 65 13.89 -5.46 17.20
CA LYS A 65 13.99 -5.17 18.63
C LYS A 65 12.97 -4.14 19.12
N LEU A 66 12.40 -3.34 18.22
CA LEU A 66 11.45 -2.29 18.58
C LEU A 66 10.02 -2.78 18.36
N ARG A 67 9.30 -3.08 19.46
CA ARG A 67 7.88 -3.40 19.48
C ARG A 67 7.09 -2.14 19.86
N THR A 68 6.37 -1.58 18.90
CA THR A 68 5.60 -0.34 19.04
C THR A 68 4.33 -0.44 19.88
N PHE A 69 3.95 -1.64 20.36
CA PHE A 69 2.66 -1.86 21.04
C PHE A 69 2.67 -1.56 22.55
N ILE A 70 3.81 -1.22 23.15
CA ILE A 70 3.99 -1.21 24.62
C ILE A 70 4.14 0.20 25.19
N THR A 71 4.06 1.25 24.37
CA THR A 71 4.26 2.64 24.82
C THR A 71 2.99 3.48 24.75
N SER A 72 2.84 4.41 25.72
CA SER A 72 1.79 5.44 25.73
C SER A 72 1.81 6.29 24.46
N ASP A 73 0.66 6.82 24.07
CA ASP A 73 0.45 7.52 22.78
C ASP A 73 1.46 8.64 22.50
N ASP A 74 1.92 9.40 23.50
CA ASP A 74 2.86 10.51 23.34
C ASP A 74 4.31 10.07 23.02
N ALA A 75 4.73 8.88 23.46
CA ALA A 75 6.05 8.32 23.15
C ALA A 75 6.06 7.49 21.85
N ARG A 76 4.89 7.26 21.27
CA ARG A 76 4.70 6.43 20.09
C ARG A 76 5.19 7.12 18.81
N ASP A 77 5.01 8.42 18.69
CA ASP A 77 5.36 9.19 17.49
C ASP A 77 6.87 9.24 17.27
N ASP A 78 7.67 9.41 18.32
CA ASP A 78 9.13 9.38 18.22
C ASP A 78 9.68 7.96 18.01
N LEU A 79 9.07 6.95 18.63
CA LEU A 79 9.48 5.55 18.46
C LEU A 79 9.18 5.03 17.05
N VAL A 80 8.03 5.39 16.46
CA VAL A 80 7.62 4.96 15.13
C VAL A 80 8.56 5.49 14.05
N ALA A 81 9.16 6.67 14.25
CA ALA A 81 10.16 7.22 13.35
C ALA A 81 11.47 6.40 13.29
N HIS A 82 11.74 5.60 14.32
CA HIS A 82 12.96 4.78 14.44
C HIS A 82 12.75 3.28 14.20
N VAL A 83 11.50 2.85 13.99
CA VAL A 83 11.18 1.43 13.80
C VAL A 83 11.53 0.91 12.42
N TYR A 84 11.57 1.80 11.43
CA TYR A 84 11.84 1.43 10.05
C TYR A 84 13.08 2.13 9.52
N ASP A 85 14.01 1.36 8.97
CA ASP A 85 15.14 1.85 8.18
C ASP A 85 14.83 1.77 6.69
N ILE A 86 15.52 2.59 5.89
CA ILE A 86 15.38 2.65 4.45
C ILE A 86 16.63 2.14 3.76
N THR A 87 16.44 1.36 2.70
CA THR A 87 17.52 0.97 1.81
C THR A 87 17.66 2.00 0.69
N TYR A 88 18.67 2.85 0.79
CA TYR A 88 19.00 3.83 -0.24
C TYR A 88 19.54 3.17 -1.51
N GLY A 89 19.40 3.87 -2.65
CA GLY A 89 19.91 3.42 -3.95
C GLY A 89 19.02 2.37 -4.66
N THR A 90 17.96 1.91 -4.03
CA THR A 90 16.99 0.96 -4.62
C THR A 90 15.95 1.65 -5.51
N VAL A 91 15.65 2.91 -5.24
CA VAL A 91 14.72 3.76 -6.00
C VAL A 91 15.51 4.89 -6.64
N ARG A 92 15.29 5.16 -7.92
CA ARG A 92 15.91 6.29 -8.62
C ARG A 92 15.04 7.54 -8.44
N PRO A 93 15.57 8.59 -7.79
CA PRO A 93 14.83 9.82 -7.51
C PRO A 93 14.22 10.44 -8.79
N GLY A 94 12.98 10.89 -8.71
CA GLY A 94 12.25 11.53 -9.78
C GLY A 94 11.92 10.65 -11.00
N VAL A 95 12.40 9.40 -11.03
CA VAL A 95 12.28 8.50 -12.20
C VAL A 95 11.36 7.31 -11.91
N ASP A 96 11.58 6.63 -10.80
CA ASP A 96 10.85 5.42 -10.46
C ASP A 96 9.54 5.74 -9.72
N ASN A 97 8.47 5.03 -10.07
CA ASN A 97 7.31 4.93 -9.20
C ASN A 97 7.60 3.85 -8.15
N LEU A 98 7.18 4.10 -6.92
CA LEU A 98 7.29 3.15 -5.81
C LEU A 98 5.90 2.62 -5.45
N VAL A 99 5.68 1.33 -5.61
CA VAL A 99 4.46 0.63 -5.18
C VAL A 99 4.80 -0.14 -3.92
N VAL A 100 4.11 0.16 -2.82
CA VAL A 100 4.36 -0.45 -1.52
C VAL A 100 3.09 -1.13 -1.02
N ILE A 101 3.21 -2.41 -0.66
CA ILE A 101 2.10 -3.17 -0.08
C ILE A 101 2.19 -3.10 1.43
N ASP A 102 1.05 -2.79 2.06
CA ASP A 102 0.84 -2.91 3.50
C ASP A 102 -0.19 -4.02 3.79
N ASP A 103 -0.20 -4.58 4.99
CA ASP A 103 -1.13 -5.63 5.36
C ASP A 103 -2.55 -5.09 5.52
N SER A 104 -2.74 -3.99 6.24
CA SER A 104 -4.02 -3.34 6.44
C SER A 104 -3.87 -1.86 6.77
N ILE A 105 -4.85 -1.07 6.35
CA ILE A 105 -4.93 0.35 6.70
C ILE A 105 -6.19 0.55 7.55
N VAL A 106 -5.98 0.70 8.86
CA VAL A 106 -7.08 0.88 9.83
C VAL A 106 -7.29 2.37 10.12
N ARG A 107 -6.40 2.96 10.90
CA ARG A 107 -6.43 4.40 11.25
C ARG A 107 -5.64 5.27 10.26
N GLY A 108 -4.70 4.68 9.55
CA GLY A 108 -3.80 5.40 8.65
C GLY A 108 -2.73 6.22 9.35
N THR A 109 -2.69 6.25 10.68
CA THR A 109 -1.76 7.06 11.48
C THR A 109 -0.32 6.67 11.20
N THR A 110 0.03 5.39 11.34
CA THR A 110 1.39 4.87 11.08
C THR A 110 1.81 5.14 9.63
N LEU A 111 0.88 4.95 8.68
CA LEU A 111 1.14 5.22 7.28
C LEU A 111 1.49 6.69 7.05
N LYS A 112 0.67 7.61 7.57
CA LYS A 112 0.83 9.06 7.37
C LYS A 112 2.02 9.64 8.11
N GLN A 113 2.18 9.28 9.38
CA GLN A 113 3.17 9.91 10.26
C GLN A 113 4.58 9.37 10.04
N SER A 114 4.71 8.10 9.69
CA SER A 114 5.99 7.41 9.60
C SER A 114 6.30 6.91 8.19
N ILE A 115 5.52 5.98 7.68
CA ILE A 115 5.85 5.24 6.47
C ILE A 115 5.97 6.18 5.25
N LEU A 116 4.98 7.03 5.01
CA LEU A 116 5.02 7.95 3.86
C LEU A 116 6.17 8.95 3.97
N LYS A 117 6.41 9.51 5.16
CA LYS A 117 7.55 10.43 5.38
C LYS A 117 8.90 9.75 5.14
N MET A 118 9.00 8.49 5.54
CA MET A 118 10.20 7.70 5.33
C MET A 118 10.42 7.41 3.84
N LEU A 119 9.39 6.95 3.13
CA LEU A 119 9.46 6.63 1.71
C LEU A 119 9.70 7.86 0.84
N ASP A 120 9.20 9.02 1.25
CA ASP A 120 9.39 10.31 0.56
C ASP A 120 10.88 10.73 0.51
N ARG A 121 11.69 10.32 1.49
CA ARG A 121 13.14 10.53 1.48
C ARG A 121 13.88 9.88 0.31
N LEU A 122 13.24 8.91 -0.35
CA LEU A 122 13.78 8.28 -1.57
C LEU A 122 13.43 9.06 -2.83
N GLU A 123 12.68 10.15 -2.72
CA GLU A 123 12.25 11.03 -3.79
C GLU A 123 11.64 10.28 -5.00
N PRO A 124 10.75 9.29 -4.80
CA PRO A 124 10.16 8.60 -5.94
C PRO A 124 9.29 9.57 -6.75
N LYS A 125 9.13 9.32 -8.04
CA LYS A 125 8.21 10.09 -8.88
C LYS A 125 6.76 10.03 -8.37
N ARG A 126 6.35 8.89 -7.80
CA ARG A 126 5.05 8.63 -7.19
C ARG A 126 5.15 7.51 -6.19
N ILE A 127 4.43 7.64 -5.08
CA ILE A 127 4.18 6.55 -4.14
C ILE A 127 2.76 6.03 -4.36
N VAL A 128 2.60 4.72 -4.47
CA VAL A 128 1.32 4.02 -4.51
C VAL A 128 1.31 3.03 -3.35
N VAL A 129 0.35 3.18 -2.45
CA VAL A 129 0.14 2.26 -1.34
C VAL A 129 -0.99 1.31 -1.68
N VAL A 130 -0.76 0.03 -1.48
CA VAL A 130 -1.72 -1.05 -1.71
C VAL A 130 -1.95 -1.77 -0.39
N SER A 131 -3.20 -1.88 0.05
CA SER A 131 -3.57 -2.71 1.20
C SER A 131 -3.88 -4.12 0.73
N SER A 132 -3.31 -5.14 1.38
CA SER A 132 -3.63 -6.55 1.08
C SER A 132 -4.93 -7.00 1.75
N ALA A 133 -5.34 -6.33 2.83
CA ALA A 133 -6.65 -6.53 3.43
C ALA A 133 -7.72 -5.65 2.76
N PRO A 134 -9.00 -6.07 2.78
CA PRO A 134 -10.11 -5.22 2.40
C PRO A 134 -10.17 -3.95 3.24
N GLN A 135 -10.86 -2.94 2.72
CA GLN A 135 -11.13 -1.71 3.45
C GLN A 135 -11.87 -2.01 4.77
N ILE A 136 -11.33 -1.54 5.89
CA ILE A 136 -11.95 -1.66 7.21
C ILE A 136 -13.05 -0.60 7.32
N ARG A 137 -14.31 -1.04 7.31
CA ARG A 137 -15.49 -0.17 7.28
C ARG A 137 -16.30 -0.18 8.56
N TYR A 138 -16.17 -1.24 9.37
CA TYR A 138 -16.96 -1.45 10.57
C TYR A 138 -16.05 -1.62 11.79
N PRO A 139 -16.47 -1.13 12.97
CA PRO A 139 -15.77 -1.39 14.21
C PRO A 139 -15.74 -2.87 14.55
N ASP A 140 -14.67 -3.29 15.22
CA ASP A 140 -14.53 -4.62 15.80
C ASP A 140 -14.21 -4.48 17.30
N CYS A 141 -15.08 -4.99 18.15
CA CYS A 141 -14.93 -4.90 19.60
C CYS A 141 -13.80 -5.77 20.17
N TYR A 142 -13.33 -6.76 19.43
CA TYR A 142 -12.15 -7.57 19.80
C TYR A 142 -10.85 -6.98 19.30
N GLY A 143 -10.90 -6.12 18.27
CA GLY A 143 -9.72 -5.49 17.67
C GLY A 143 -9.22 -4.34 18.54
N ILE A 144 -7.97 -4.41 18.98
CA ILE A 144 -7.28 -3.23 19.50
C ILE A 144 -7.23 -2.19 18.35
N ASP A 145 -7.54 -0.95 18.62
CA ASP A 145 -7.52 0.12 17.62
C ASP A 145 -8.66 0.13 16.57
N MET A 146 -9.67 -0.75 16.70
CA MET A 146 -10.78 -0.88 15.76
C MET A 146 -12.15 -0.65 16.39
N ALA A 147 -12.21 -0.27 17.67
CA ALA A 147 -13.46 -0.21 18.44
C ALA A 147 -14.36 0.98 18.08
N LYS A 148 -13.83 2.04 17.49
CA LYS A 148 -14.57 3.27 17.20
C LYS A 148 -14.61 3.55 15.70
N MET A 149 -15.81 3.74 15.15
CA MET A 149 -16.02 4.12 13.75
C MET A 149 -15.21 5.38 13.35
N GLY A 150 -15.23 6.39 14.21
CA GLY A 150 -14.54 7.66 13.97
C GLY A 150 -13.03 7.57 13.84
N ASP A 151 -12.42 6.49 14.32
CA ASP A 151 -10.97 6.25 14.20
C ASP A 151 -10.58 5.58 12.88
N LEU A 152 -11.56 5.00 12.16
CA LEU A 152 -11.30 4.31 10.88
C LEU A 152 -11.04 5.33 9.78
N VAL A 153 -9.88 5.23 9.12
CA VAL A 153 -9.49 6.15 8.04
C VAL A 153 -10.49 6.17 6.89
N ALA A 154 -11.10 5.03 6.58
CA ALA A 154 -12.12 4.90 5.55
C ALA A 154 -13.36 5.73 5.87
N PHE A 155 -13.80 5.74 7.13
CA PHE A 155 -14.93 6.55 7.57
C PHE A 155 -14.56 8.04 7.57
N GLN A 156 -13.40 8.42 8.11
CA GLN A 156 -12.91 9.78 8.09
C GLN A 156 -12.82 10.35 6.66
N ALA A 157 -12.31 9.55 5.72
CA ALA A 157 -12.25 9.93 4.32
C ALA A 157 -13.64 10.12 3.71
N ALA A 158 -14.60 9.23 4.00
CA ALA A 158 -15.98 9.36 3.54
C ALA A 158 -16.61 10.65 4.06
N ILE A 159 -16.49 10.96 5.36
CA ILE A 159 -17.00 12.19 5.95
C ILE A 159 -16.37 13.44 5.30
N THR A 160 -15.06 13.42 5.07
CA THR A 160 -14.37 14.53 4.42
C THR A 160 -14.87 14.75 2.99
N LEU A 161 -15.00 13.69 2.21
CA LEU A 161 -15.52 13.76 0.84
C LEU A 161 -16.97 14.26 0.78
N LEU A 162 -17.84 13.83 1.71
CA LEU A 162 -19.21 14.31 1.79
C LEU A 162 -19.26 15.81 2.07
N LYS A 163 -18.39 16.32 2.96
CA LYS A 163 -18.26 17.75 3.22
C LYS A 163 -17.78 18.53 2.00
N GLU A 164 -16.74 18.04 1.32
CA GLU A 164 -16.20 18.67 0.11
C GLU A 164 -17.21 18.71 -1.05
N THR A 165 -18.11 17.72 -1.11
CA THR A 165 -19.15 17.64 -2.14
C THR A 165 -20.51 18.21 -1.71
N HIS A 166 -20.61 18.78 -0.51
CA HIS A 166 -21.85 19.30 0.08
C HIS A 166 -22.99 18.26 0.13
N GLN A 167 -22.66 17.05 0.52
CA GLN A 167 -23.57 15.88 0.58
C GLN A 167 -23.65 15.28 2.00
N GLU A 168 -23.46 16.07 3.05
CA GLU A 168 -23.45 15.62 4.45
C GLU A 168 -24.79 14.98 4.86
N ASN A 169 -25.92 15.43 4.27
CA ASN A 169 -27.25 14.88 4.49
C ASN A 169 -27.36 13.37 4.22
N ILE A 170 -26.47 12.81 3.39
CA ILE A 170 -26.45 11.35 3.11
C ILE A 170 -26.28 10.52 4.39
N ILE A 171 -25.55 11.05 5.39
CA ILE A 171 -25.33 10.33 6.64
C ILE A 171 -26.64 10.19 7.43
N ASP A 172 -27.41 11.26 7.49
CA ASP A 172 -28.70 11.29 8.18
C ASP A 172 -29.72 10.39 7.44
N ASP A 173 -29.77 10.48 6.12
CA ASP A 173 -30.63 9.62 5.27
C ASP A 173 -30.30 8.13 5.46
N VAL A 174 -29.01 7.77 5.54
CA VAL A 174 -28.59 6.37 5.80
C VAL A 174 -28.97 5.95 7.21
N HIS A 175 -28.79 6.82 8.21
CA HIS A 175 -29.18 6.54 9.59
C HIS A 175 -30.70 6.26 9.69
N GLU A 176 -31.52 7.15 9.15
CA GLU A 176 -32.98 6.98 9.14
C GLU A 176 -33.43 5.67 8.50
N ARG A 177 -32.83 5.33 7.34
CA ARG A 177 -33.13 4.05 6.67
C ARG A 177 -32.71 2.84 7.50
N CYS A 178 -31.57 2.90 8.17
CA CYS A 178 -31.12 1.80 9.05
C CYS A 178 -32.06 1.63 10.25
N VAL A 179 -32.51 2.72 10.86
CA VAL A 179 -33.51 2.67 11.95
C VAL A 179 -34.82 2.04 11.48
N ALA A 180 -35.33 2.48 10.32
CA ALA A 180 -36.57 1.94 9.74
C ALA A 180 -36.49 0.46 9.30
N MET A 181 -35.30 -0.12 9.21
CA MET A 181 -35.14 -1.55 8.89
C MET A 181 -35.08 -2.44 10.12
N VAL A 182 -34.95 -1.87 11.32
CA VAL A 182 -34.87 -2.61 12.59
C VAL A 182 -36.22 -2.73 13.29
N ASP A 183 -37.16 -1.82 12.98
CA ASP A 183 -38.55 -1.87 13.40
C ASP A 183 -39.41 -2.79 12.50
#